data_9aa5501be4a549ed7f932ab545a1c8bc
#
_entry.id   9aa5501be4a549ed7f932ab545a1c8bc
#
_cell.length_a   1.000
_cell.length_b   1.000
_cell.length_c   1.000
_cell.angle_alpha   90.00
_cell.angle_beta   90.00
_cell.angle_gamma   90.00
#
_symmetry.space_group_name_H-M   'P 1'
#
loop_
_entity.id
_entity.type
_entity.pdbx_description
1 polymer ?
#
loop_
_entity_poly.entity_id
_entity_poly.type
_entity_poly.pdbx_seq_one_letter_code
_entity_poly.pdbx_strand_id
1 'polypeptide(L)'
;MSGPRSTLGLSRRALLRAALAGGAALGATACTPSAPATPLVIAGGVRPGVYISLAGTLADIWRERLGLDGAPQVLTTAGSTENMQLLTGGAATVAISQVDVAADVATGITGPGEPMALARLYDDVTHVVVRRDSDFRTLDDLRGARVSIGPAGSGYQPIALRLLDAAGIGADGLGERAELGLPEADAALRADRIDAFFWSGGVPTGGIRDLADELPIRLLDLGDVLDRVRQRFPVYSVGTVPANTYGLPGPVACLSVRNVLLVTAAMDDGTARALIDAAFLDQPRLAQASPAAVTIDSRSAIGTQPVPLHPGALQFYRSAKDY
;
A
#
# COMPACT_ATOMS: atom_id res chain seq x y z
N MET A 1 -84.50 -29.68 33.91
CA MET A 1 -84.27 -29.00 32.59
C MET A 1 -82.79 -28.87 32.37
N SER A 2 -82.29 -29.78 31.56
CA SER A 2 -80.83 -29.93 31.35
C SER A 2 -80.43 -29.24 30.03
N GLY A 3 -79.50 -28.29 30.08
CA GLY A 3 -78.92 -27.63 28.89
C GLY A 3 -77.66 -28.32 28.44
N PRO A 4 -77.39 -28.40 27.12
CA PRO A 4 -76.29 -29.18 26.61
C PRO A 4 -74.93 -28.40 26.69
N ARG A 5 -73.87 -29.12 27.10
CA ARG A 5 -72.47 -28.70 27.02
C ARG A 5 -71.95 -28.91 25.61
N SER A 6 -71.59 -27.82 24.89
CA SER A 6 -70.87 -27.91 23.61
C SER A 6 -69.37 -27.99 23.86
N THR A 7 -68.76 -29.11 23.54
CA THR A 7 -67.31 -29.32 23.46
C THR A 7 -66.80 -28.91 22.09
N LEU A 8 -66.03 -27.81 22.02
CA LEU A 8 -65.31 -27.39 20.82
C LEU A 8 -64.10 -28.32 20.62
N GLY A 9 -64.26 -29.30 19.71
CA GLY A 9 -63.17 -30.17 19.28
C GLY A 9 -62.27 -29.46 18.29
N LEU A 10 -61.08 -29.01 18.74
CA LEU A 10 -60.03 -28.54 17.84
C LEU A 10 -59.48 -29.73 17.00
N SER A 11 -59.65 -29.68 15.70
CA SER A 11 -59.16 -30.72 14.80
C SER A 11 -57.63 -30.74 14.70
N ARG A 12 -57.03 -31.97 14.64
CA ARG A 12 -55.59 -32.16 14.52
C ARG A 12 -54.97 -31.42 13.33
N ARG A 13 -55.76 -31.06 12.31
CA ARG A 13 -55.32 -30.26 11.13
C ARG A 13 -55.17 -28.77 11.44
N ALA A 14 -55.86 -28.23 12.43
CA ALA A 14 -55.72 -26.84 12.87
C ALA A 14 -54.44 -26.63 13.70
N LEU A 15 -54.05 -27.62 14.51
CA LEU A 15 -52.78 -27.61 15.25
C LEU A 15 -51.53 -27.75 14.36
N LEU A 16 -51.62 -28.52 13.27
CA LEU A 16 -50.50 -28.65 12.31
C LEU A 16 -50.30 -27.40 11.45
N ARG A 17 -51.35 -26.63 11.18
CA ARG A 17 -51.23 -25.37 10.44
C ARG A 17 -50.70 -24.21 11.31
N ALA A 18 -50.92 -24.21 12.59
CA ALA A 18 -50.40 -23.24 13.55
C ALA A 18 -48.88 -23.48 13.80
N ALA A 19 -48.39 -24.73 13.75
CA ALA A 19 -46.98 -25.07 13.92
C ALA A 19 -46.11 -24.73 12.68
N LEU A 20 -46.72 -24.69 11.48
CA LEU A 20 -46.01 -24.29 10.25
C LEU A 20 -45.92 -22.78 10.04
N ALA A 21 -46.79 -21.99 10.66
CA ALA A 21 -46.73 -20.50 10.60
C ALA A 21 -45.80 -19.88 11.64
N GLY A 22 -45.41 -20.62 12.71
CA GLY A 22 -44.49 -20.15 13.75
C GLY A 22 -43.01 -20.44 13.50
N GLY A 23 -42.69 -21.28 12.47
CA GLY A 23 -41.34 -21.76 12.20
C GLY A 23 -40.52 -20.93 11.17
N ALA A 24 -41.16 -19.94 10.53
CA ALA A 24 -40.52 -19.19 9.44
C ALA A 24 -39.93 -17.82 9.85
N ALA A 25 -39.92 -17.47 11.15
CA ALA A 25 -39.41 -16.18 11.63
C ALA A 25 -38.06 -16.26 12.39
N LEU A 26 -37.43 -17.43 12.39
CA LEU A 26 -36.10 -17.62 13.01
C LEU A 26 -35.08 -17.98 11.94
N GLY A 27 -34.43 -17.01 11.31
CA GLY A 27 -33.32 -17.35 10.45
C GLY A 27 -32.93 -16.39 9.35
N ALA A 28 -33.00 -15.08 9.59
CA ALA A 28 -32.30 -14.13 8.76
C ALA A 28 -31.73 -13.02 9.65
N THR A 29 -30.89 -13.41 10.60
CA THR A 29 -29.82 -12.49 11.01
C THR A 29 -28.83 -12.47 9.86
N ALA A 30 -29.13 -11.68 8.80
CA ALA A 30 -28.11 -11.21 7.91
C ALA A 30 -27.03 -10.58 8.82
N CYS A 31 -25.84 -11.18 8.84
CA CYS A 31 -24.67 -10.55 9.42
C CYS A 31 -24.44 -9.27 8.63
N THR A 32 -25.10 -8.18 9.01
CA THR A 32 -24.69 -6.85 8.60
C THR A 32 -23.26 -6.70 9.10
N PRO A 33 -22.28 -6.38 8.25
CA PRO A 33 -20.92 -6.08 8.72
C PRO A 33 -21.07 -5.01 9.81
N SER A 34 -20.60 -5.32 11.00
CA SER A 34 -20.60 -4.33 12.08
C SER A 34 -19.71 -3.17 11.65
N ALA A 35 -20.24 -1.95 11.71
CA ALA A 35 -19.42 -0.77 11.46
C ALA A 35 -18.21 -0.79 12.40
N PRO A 36 -17.01 -0.36 11.93
CA PRO A 36 -15.81 -0.30 12.76
C PRO A 36 -16.08 0.43 14.07
N ALA A 37 -15.71 -0.17 15.20
CA ALA A 37 -15.89 0.44 16.52
C ALA A 37 -15.05 1.71 16.70
N THR A 38 -13.99 1.88 15.91
CA THR A 38 -13.07 3.02 15.92
C THR A 38 -13.15 3.76 14.59
N PRO A 39 -13.15 5.11 14.58
CA PRO A 39 -13.08 5.87 13.33
C PRO A 39 -11.87 5.46 12.50
N LEU A 40 -12.08 5.26 11.19
CA LEU A 40 -11.00 4.93 10.28
C LEU A 40 -10.23 6.20 9.89
N VAL A 41 -8.91 6.15 10.07
CA VAL A 41 -7.96 7.19 9.66
C VAL A 41 -6.89 6.52 8.80
N ILE A 42 -6.73 6.96 7.56
CA ILE A 42 -5.81 6.36 6.59
C ILE A 42 -4.59 7.27 6.43
N ALA A 43 -3.40 6.78 6.78
CA ALA A 43 -2.16 7.43 6.43
C ALA A 43 -1.86 7.17 4.94
N GLY A 44 -1.96 8.23 4.13
CA GLY A 44 -1.83 8.22 2.68
C GLY A 44 -0.39 8.54 2.24
N GLY A 45 -0.18 9.70 1.61
CA GLY A 45 1.13 10.12 1.12
C GLY A 45 1.07 11.54 0.57
N VAL A 46 2.09 11.94 -0.17
CA VAL A 46 2.18 13.26 -0.82
C VAL A 46 1.13 13.42 -1.92
N ARG A 47 0.79 14.67 -2.22
CA ARG A 47 -0.04 15.04 -3.38
C ARG A 47 0.85 15.74 -4.44
N PRO A 48 0.74 15.33 -5.72
CA PRO A 48 0.04 14.14 -6.25
C PRO A 48 0.85 12.86 -5.94
N GLY A 49 0.16 11.71 -5.73
CA GLY A 49 0.83 10.44 -5.46
C GLY A 49 -0.12 9.24 -5.50
N VAL A 50 0.44 8.04 -5.68
CA VAL A 50 -0.34 6.79 -5.74
C VAL A 50 -1.00 6.51 -4.39
N TYR A 51 -0.27 6.62 -3.29
CA TYR A 51 -0.80 6.34 -1.96
C TYR A 51 -2.01 7.20 -1.62
N ILE A 52 -1.92 8.53 -1.83
CA ILE A 52 -3.02 9.44 -1.50
C ILE A 52 -4.24 9.21 -2.39
N SER A 53 -4.03 8.85 -3.67
CA SER A 53 -5.12 8.50 -4.60
C SER A 53 -5.82 7.21 -4.16
N LEU A 54 -5.04 6.17 -3.82
CA LEU A 54 -5.61 4.89 -3.34
C LEU A 54 -6.30 5.07 -2.00
N ALA A 55 -5.70 5.81 -1.06
CA ALA A 55 -6.29 6.08 0.25
C ALA A 55 -7.64 6.80 0.14
N GLY A 56 -7.74 7.81 -0.74
CA GLY A 56 -9.00 8.49 -1.00
C GLY A 56 -10.07 7.58 -1.59
N THR A 57 -9.68 6.76 -2.58
CA THR A 57 -10.60 5.81 -3.21
C THR A 57 -11.05 4.71 -2.22
N LEU A 58 -10.14 4.19 -1.39
CA LEU A 58 -10.48 3.25 -0.32
C LEU A 58 -11.46 3.87 0.69
N ALA A 59 -11.24 5.13 1.08
CA ALA A 59 -12.13 5.84 1.99
C ALA A 59 -13.56 5.93 1.43
N ASP A 60 -13.70 6.25 0.14
CA ASP A 60 -15.00 6.29 -0.52
C ASP A 60 -15.64 4.90 -0.65
N ILE A 61 -14.87 3.87 -1.05
CA ILE A 61 -15.33 2.48 -1.11
C ILE A 61 -15.82 2.01 0.26
N TRP A 62 -15.04 2.24 1.32
CA TRP A 62 -15.40 1.80 2.67
C TRP A 62 -16.62 2.55 3.20
N ARG A 63 -16.72 3.86 2.95
CA ARG A 63 -17.94 4.61 3.31
C ARG A 63 -19.19 3.99 2.68
N GLU A 64 -19.14 3.70 1.39
CA GLU A 64 -20.28 3.19 0.62
C GLU A 64 -20.60 1.73 0.97
N ARG A 65 -19.58 0.85 0.97
CA ARG A 65 -19.78 -0.59 1.16
C ARG A 65 -20.05 -1.01 2.59
N LEU A 66 -19.49 -0.27 3.56
CA LEU A 66 -19.68 -0.58 4.99
C LEU A 66 -20.77 0.28 5.61
N GLY A 67 -21.37 1.19 4.85
CA GLY A 67 -22.46 2.05 5.35
C GLY A 67 -22.01 2.99 6.45
N LEU A 68 -20.79 3.56 6.32
CA LEU A 68 -20.26 4.49 7.32
C LEU A 68 -20.97 5.86 7.19
N ASP A 69 -21.23 6.51 8.32
CA ASP A 69 -21.85 7.85 8.36
C ASP A 69 -21.03 8.91 7.63
N GLY A 70 -19.71 8.75 7.57
CA GLY A 70 -18.78 9.61 6.86
C GLY A 70 -17.61 8.83 6.24
N ALA A 71 -16.95 9.42 5.25
CA ALA A 71 -15.75 8.82 4.69
C ALA A 71 -14.61 8.83 5.74
N PRO A 72 -13.79 7.76 5.80
CA PRO A 72 -12.56 7.74 6.58
C PRO A 72 -11.70 8.98 6.32
N GLN A 73 -11.07 9.51 7.36
CA GLN A 73 -10.12 10.60 7.21
C GLN A 73 -8.88 10.12 6.45
N VAL A 74 -8.42 10.89 5.47
CA VAL A 74 -7.18 10.61 4.74
C VAL A 74 -6.14 11.67 5.08
N LEU A 75 -5.00 11.24 5.63
CA LEU A 75 -3.90 12.11 6.00
C LEU A 75 -2.92 12.24 4.82
N THR A 76 -2.51 13.48 4.54
CA THR A 76 -1.36 13.75 3.66
C THR A 76 -0.09 13.62 4.49
N THR A 77 0.89 12.85 4.01
CA THR A 77 2.13 12.52 4.72
C THR A 77 3.32 12.55 3.76
N ALA A 78 4.53 12.47 4.29
CA ALA A 78 5.74 12.36 3.48
C ALA A 78 5.90 10.97 2.81
N GLY A 79 5.21 9.92 3.32
CA GLY A 79 5.23 8.57 2.76
C GLY A 79 5.37 7.47 3.81
N SER A 80 6.01 6.36 3.41
CA SER A 80 6.01 5.10 4.15
C SER A 80 6.49 5.21 5.60
N THR A 81 7.58 5.92 5.84
CA THR A 81 8.15 6.03 7.20
C THR A 81 7.21 6.79 8.14
N GLU A 82 6.68 7.93 7.69
CA GLU A 82 5.71 8.69 8.47
C GLU A 82 4.39 7.90 8.66
N ASN A 83 3.93 7.20 7.61
CA ASN A 83 2.73 6.38 7.68
C ASN A 83 2.84 5.28 8.76
N MET A 84 4.00 4.63 8.83
CA MET A 84 4.26 3.62 9.84
C MET A 84 4.33 4.20 11.26
N GLN A 85 4.91 5.39 11.43
CA GLN A 85 4.92 6.09 12.71
C GLN A 85 3.51 6.45 13.17
N LEU A 86 2.66 6.95 12.25
CA LEU A 86 1.25 7.27 12.56
C LEU A 86 0.44 6.01 12.90
N LEU A 87 0.67 4.90 12.19
CA LEU A 87 -0.01 3.63 12.45
C LEU A 87 0.37 3.06 13.83
N THR A 88 1.66 2.92 14.11
CA THR A 88 2.14 2.34 15.38
C THR A 88 1.93 3.27 16.56
N GLY A 89 1.89 4.58 16.33
CA GLY A 89 1.54 5.60 17.33
C GLY A 89 0.03 5.77 17.59
N GLY A 90 -0.83 5.08 16.80
CA GLY A 90 -2.29 5.12 16.95
C GLY A 90 -2.97 6.38 16.40
N ALA A 91 -2.24 7.25 15.70
CA ALA A 91 -2.80 8.41 15.00
C ALA A 91 -3.46 8.05 13.67
N ALA A 92 -3.10 6.91 13.09
CA ALA A 92 -3.79 6.29 11.97
C ALA A 92 -4.21 4.86 12.33
N THR A 93 -5.31 4.38 11.77
CA THR A 93 -5.80 3.00 11.94
C THR A 93 -5.46 2.12 10.74
N VAL A 94 -5.18 2.76 9.59
CA VAL A 94 -4.76 2.12 8.33
C VAL A 94 -3.61 2.91 7.74
N ALA A 95 -2.64 2.21 7.14
CA ALA A 95 -1.51 2.84 6.47
C ALA A 95 -1.19 2.16 5.14
N ILE A 96 -0.65 2.90 4.17
CA ILE A 96 0.00 2.35 2.99
C ILE A 96 1.51 2.56 3.16
N SER A 97 2.29 1.51 3.01
CA SER A 97 3.75 1.58 3.19
C SER A 97 4.47 0.62 2.25
N GLN A 98 5.70 0.95 1.92
CA GLN A 98 6.65 -0.01 1.37
C GLN A 98 6.92 -1.10 2.41
N VAL A 99 7.04 -2.34 1.95
CA VAL A 99 7.17 -3.51 2.83
C VAL A 99 8.47 -3.54 3.62
N ASP A 100 9.53 -2.96 3.09
CA ASP A 100 10.83 -2.84 3.77
C ASP A 100 10.76 -1.90 4.98
N VAL A 101 10.12 -0.74 4.83
CA VAL A 101 9.87 0.21 5.93
C VAL A 101 8.94 -0.42 6.96
N ALA A 102 7.88 -1.10 6.50
CA ALA A 102 6.96 -1.78 7.40
C ALA A 102 7.66 -2.88 8.22
N ALA A 103 8.56 -3.66 7.58
CA ALA A 103 9.34 -4.70 8.24
C ALA A 103 10.34 -4.14 9.25
N ASP A 104 11.04 -3.06 8.91
CA ASP A 104 11.97 -2.39 9.82
C ASP A 104 11.26 -1.90 11.09
N VAL A 105 10.11 -1.20 10.91
CA VAL A 105 9.33 -0.67 12.03
C VAL A 105 8.68 -1.79 12.85
N ALA A 106 8.24 -2.89 12.21
CA ALA A 106 7.69 -4.05 12.91
C ALA A 106 8.71 -4.76 13.79
N THR A 107 10.02 -4.56 13.53
CA THR A 107 11.08 -5.22 14.29
C THR A 107 11.01 -4.81 15.77
N GLY A 108 10.76 -5.79 16.65
CA GLY A 108 10.65 -5.58 18.09
C GLY A 108 9.29 -5.11 18.59
N ILE A 109 8.31 -4.86 17.70
CA ILE A 109 6.92 -4.57 18.08
C ILE A 109 6.13 -5.88 18.07
N THR A 110 5.48 -6.21 19.19
CA THR A 110 4.62 -7.38 19.35
C THR A 110 3.31 -7.01 20.05
N GLY A 111 2.31 -7.87 19.92
CA GLY A 111 1.00 -7.67 20.55
C GLY A 111 0.12 -6.67 19.80
N PRO A 112 -0.77 -5.93 20.48
CA PRO A 112 -1.81 -5.12 19.82
C PRO A 112 -1.29 -4.07 18.85
N GLY A 113 -0.09 -3.53 19.07
CA GLY A 113 0.54 -2.52 18.20
C GLY A 113 1.33 -3.11 17.01
N GLU A 114 1.43 -4.44 16.90
CA GLU A 114 2.17 -5.09 15.83
C GLU A 114 1.55 -4.76 14.46
N PRO A 115 2.33 -4.25 13.50
CA PRO A 115 1.84 -4.00 12.15
C PRO A 115 1.50 -5.33 11.44
N MET A 116 0.31 -5.39 10.88
CA MET A 116 -0.20 -6.53 10.13
C MET A 116 -0.74 -6.09 8.77
N ALA A 117 -0.51 -6.89 7.73
CA ALA A 117 -0.94 -6.54 6.39
C ALA A 117 -2.38 -7.01 6.11
N LEU A 118 -3.14 -6.18 5.42
CA LEU A 118 -4.39 -6.57 4.76
C LEU A 118 -4.12 -7.12 3.36
N ALA A 119 -3.24 -6.45 2.60
CA ALA A 119 -2.93 -6.79 1.22
C ALA A 119 -1.59 -6.21 0.75
N ARG A 120 -0.91 -6.88 -0.18
CA ARG A 120 -0.01 -6.23 -1.12
C ARG A 120 -0.85 -5.49 -2.16
N LEU A 121 -0.45 -4.27 -2.49
CA LEU A 121 -1.15 -3.42 -3.45
C LEU A 121 -0.46 -3.44 -4.82
N TYR A 122 0.73 -2.91 -4.91
CA TYR A 122 1.50 -2.81 -6.16
C TYR A 122 2.99 -2.72 -5.82
N ASP A 123 3.84 -2.68 -6.85
CA ASP A 123 5.28 -2.56 -6.67
C ASP A 123 5.77 -1.20 -7.16
N ASP A 124 6.56 -0.54 -6.32
CA ASP A 124 7.39 0.58 -6.74
C ASP A 124 8.68 0.10 -7.38
N VAL A 125 9.19 0.90 -8.30
CA VAL A 125 10.50 0.72 -8.92
C VAL A 125 11.38 1.93 -8.55
N THR A 126 12.59 1.65 -8.10
CA THR A 126 13.55 2.69 -7.72
C THR A 126 14.23 3.25 -8.96
N HIS A 127 14.20 4.58 -9.07
CA HIS A 127 14.88 5.34 -10.10
C HIS A 127 16.06 6.10 -9.48
N VAL A 128 17.21 6.08 -10.13
CA VAL A 128 18.32 6.98 -9.85
C VAL A 128 18.52 7.83 -11.09
N VAL A 129 18.04 9.06 -11.02
CA VAL A 129 17.91 9.96 -12.18
C VAL A 129 19.11 10.89 -12.22
N VAL A 130 19.74 10.97 -13.40
CA VAL A 130 20.83 11.91 -13.71
C VAL A 130 20.56 12.57 -15.06
N ARG A 131 21.24 13.67 -15.34
CA ARG A 131 21.25 14.26 -16.69
C ARG A 131 21.91 13.31 -17.67
N ARG A 132 21.39 13.18 -18.90
CA ARG A 132 21.95 12.28 -19.93
C ARG A 132 23.36 12.67 -20.34
N ASP A 133 23.65 13.96 -20.36
CA ASP A 133 24.96 14.55 -20.74
C ASP A 133 26.00 14.51 -19.60
N SER A 134 25.62 14.12 -18.38
CA SER A 134 26.55 13.94 -17.26
C SER A 134 27.45 12.71 -17.48
N ASP A 135 28.56 12.62 -16.72
CA ASP A 135 29.48 11.50 -16.72
C ASP A 135 29.03 10.33 -15.83
N PHE A 136 27.95 10.49 -15.05
CA PHE A 136 27.43 9.46 -14.17
C PHE A 136 26.84 8.27 -14.98
N ARG A 137 27.33 7.05 -14.75
CA ARG A 137 26.90 5.80 -15.41
C ARG A 137 26.48 4.73 -14.43
N THR A 138 27.11 4.69 -13.26
CA THR A 138 26.92 3.73 -12.18
C THR A 138 26.67 4.45 -10.87
N LEU A 139 26.26 3.72 -9.81
CA LEU A 139 26.13 4.32 -8.48
C LEU A 139 27.48 4.79 -7.93
N ASP A 140 28.59 4.11 -8.26
CA ASP A 140 29.92 4.46 -7.78
C ASP A 140 30.37 5.86 -8.24
N ASP A 141 29.86 6.33 -9.38
CA ASP A 141 30.15 7.65 -9.92
C ASP A 141 29.51 8.77 -9.07
N LEU A 142 28.54 8.45 -8.20
CA LEU A 142 27.92 9.43 -7.30
C LEU A 142 28.82 9.84 -6.12
N ARG A 143 30.00 9.25 -5.96
CA ARG A 143 30.95 9.65 -4.94
C ARG A 143 31.37 11.11 -5.13
N GLY A 144 31.18 11.91 -4.08
CA GLY A 144 31.44 13.35 -4.12
C GLY A 144 30.41 14.18 -4.90
N ALA A 145 29.32 13.56 -5.43
CA ALA A 145 28.26 14.25 -6.14
C ALA A 145 27.23 14.89 -5.18
N ARG A 146 26.47 15.85 -5.72
CA ARG A 146 25.32 16.48 -5.05
C ARG A 146 24.08 15.63 -5.31
N VAL A 147 23.58 14.90 -4.32
CA VAL A 147 22.53 13.89 -4.52
C VAL A 147 21.34 14.13 -3.59
N SER A 148 20.14 14.16 -4.14
CA SER A 148 18.93 14.08 -3.32
C SER A 148 18.56 12.62 -3.06
N ILE A 149 18.49 12.24 -1.78
CA ILE A 149 18.12 10.91 -1.31
C ILE A 149 16.64 10.80 -0.94
N GLY A 150 15.86 11.88 -1.12
CA GLY A 150 14.45 11.95 -0.73
C GLY A 150 14.21 12.57 0.63
N PRO A 151 13.00 13.10 0.87
CA PRO A 151 12.68 13.77 2.12
C PRO A 151 12.63 12.80 3.30
N ALA A 152 12.90 13.32 4.49
CA ALA A 152 12.66 12.60 5.73
C ALA A 152 11.18 12.14 5.81
N GLY A 153 10.95 10.94 6.30
CA GLY A 153 9.60 10.34 6.35
C GLY A 153 9.14 9.63 5.07
N SER A 154 9.85 9.79 3.94
CA SER A 154 9.55 9.04 2.71
C SER A 154 9.96 7.56 2.83
N GLY A 155 9.42 6.72 1.94
CA GLY A 155 9.82 5.31 1.82
C GLY A 155 11.11 5.12 1.04
N TYR A 156 11.44 6.03 0.12
CA TYR A 156 12.61 5.85 -0.74
C TYR A 156 13.92 6.39 -0.16
N GLN A 157 13.89 7.19 0.91
CA GLN A 157 15.11 7.59 1.60
C GLN A 157 15.89 6.38 2.18
N PRO A 158 15.24 5.42 2.89
CA PRO A 158 15.92 4.19 3.32
C PRO A 158 16.50 3.38 2.14
N ILE A 159 15.78 3.30 1.02
CA ILE A 159 16.27 2.60 -0.19
C ILE A 159 17.52 3.27 -0.75
N ALA A 160 17.52 4.60 -0.87
CA ALA A 160 18.67 5.37 -1.34
C ALA A 160 19.91 5.10 -0.48
N LEU A 161 19.76 5.16 0.85
CA LEU A 161 20.83 4.89 1.79
C LEU A 161 21.37 3.45 1.67
N ARG A 162 20.51 2.46 1.52
CA ARG A 162 20.89 1.04 1.33
C ARG A 162 21.64 0.81 0.01
N LEU A 163 21.21 1.46 -1.07
CA LEU A 163 21.87 1.39 -2.36
C LEU A 163 23.25 2.04 -2.32
N LEU A 164 23.37 3.23 -1.71
CA LEU A 164 24.65 3.91 -1.52
C LEU A 164 25.61 3.08 -0.63
N ASP A 165 25.10 2.46 0.44
CA ASP A 165 25.89 1.56 1.28
C ASP A 165 26.38 0.32 0.50
N ALA A 166 25.51 -0.27 -0.31
CA ALA A 166 25.85 -1.42 -1.15
C ALA A 166 26.88 -1.07 -2.25
N ALA A 167 26.89 0.18 -2.73
CA ALA A 167 27.91 0.71 -3.63
C ALA A 167 29.22 1.09 -2.90
N GLY A 168 29.27 0.96 -1.57
CA GLY A 168 30.45 1.33 -0.77
C GLY A 168 30.71 2.84 -0.69
N ILE A 169 29.70 3.66 -0.99
CA ILE A 169 29.79 5.11 -0.90
C ILE A 169 29.38 5.56 0.50
N GLY A 170 28.25 4.99 1.02
CA GLY A 170 27.59 5.49 2.21
C GLY A 170 27.02 6.91 2.03
N ALA A 171 26.28 7.39 3.03
CA ALA A 171 25.75 8.76 2.97
C ALA A 171 26.84 9.84 3.06
N ASP A 172 27.93 9.54 3.76
CA ASP A 172 29.05 10.47 3.99
C ASP A 172 30.01 10.57 2.78
N GLY A 173 29.88 9.66 1.81
CA GLY A 173 30.66 9.68 0.58
C GLY A 173 30.11 10.60 -0.50
N LEU A 174 28.94 11.21 -0.29
CA LEU A 174 28.38 12.24 -1.16
C LEU A 174 29.03 13.60 -0.89
N GLY A 175 29.13 14.44 -1.93
CA GLY A 175 29.62 15.83 -1.77
C GLY A 175 28.57 16.71 -1.10
N GLU A 176 27.31 16.53 -1.46
CA GLU A 176 26.16 17.15 -0.81
C GLU A 176 25.00 16.17 -0.78
N ARG A 177 24.35 16.05 0.37
CA ARG A 177 23.15 15.25 0.56
C ARG A 177 21.93 16.16 0.71
N ALA A 178 21.05 16.15 -0.29
CA ALA A 178 19.78 16.85 -0.24
C ALA A 178 18.64 15.88 0.10
N GLU A 179 17.56 16.40 0.71
CA GLU A 179 16.37 15.65 1.12
C GLU A 179 15.12 16.23 0.44
N LEU A 180 15.12 16.22 -0.89
CA LEU A 180 14.09 16.87 -1.71
C LEU A 180 13.00 15.88 -2.13
N GLY A 181 11.74 16.34 -2.14
CA GLY A 181 10.63 15.65 -2.81
C GLY A 181 10.81 15.65 -4.34
N LEU A 182 10.00 14.86 -5.06
CA LEU A 182 10.15 14.75 -6.52
C LEU A 182 10.06 16.10 -7.26
N PRO A 183 9.09 16.99 -6.97
CA PRO A 183 9.02 18.29 -7.65
C PRO A 183 10.24 19.19 -7.40
N GLU A 184 10.73 19.19 -6.16
CA GLU A 184 11.90 20.00 -5.76
C GLU A 184 13.19 19.40 -6.33
N ALA A 185 13.31 18.07 -6.37
CA ALA A 185 14.46 17.37 -6.96
C ALA A 185 14.51 17.59 -8.48
N ASP A 186 13.37 17.51 -9.17
CA ASP A 186 13.22 17.86 -10.58
C ASP A 186 13.72 19.31 -10.84
N ALA A 187 13.17 20.28 -10.12
CA ALA A 187 13.56 21.68 -10.27
C ALA A 187 15.06 21.91 -9.93
N ALA A 188 15.61 21.16 -8.98
CA ALA A 188 17.02 21.25 -8.61
C ALA A 188 17.94 20.66 -9.69
N LEU A 189 17.55 19.51 -10.30
CA LEU A 189 18.31 18.89 -11.39
C LEU A 189 18.31 19.76 -12.65
N ARG A 190 17.15 20.37 -13.01
CA ARG A 190 17.05 21.32 -14.12
C ARG A 190 17.97 22.54 -13.92
N ALA A 191 18.02 23.03 -12.69
CA ALA A 191 18.82 24.21 -12.33
C ALA A 191 20.29 23.89 -12.04
N ASP A 192 20.74 22.64 -12.27
CA ASP A 192 22.11 22.18 -11.97
C ASP A 192 22.54 22.41 -10.50
N ARG A 193 21.57 22.32 -9.57
CA ARG A 193 21.83 22.42 -8.13
C ARG A 193 22.13 21.06 -7.50
N ILE A 194 21.67 19.97 -8.13
CA ILE A 194 22.00 18.59 -7.80
C ILE A 194 22.42 17.84 -9.07
N ASP A 195 23.20 16.78 -8.90
CA ASP A 195 23.71 15.93 -9.98
C ASP A 195 22.85 14.69 -10.20
N ALA A 196 22.21 14.22 -9.12
CA ALA A 196 21.31 13.05 -9.16
C ALA A 196 20.22 13.16 -8.11
N PHE A 197 19.14 12.40 -8.31
CA PHE A 197 18.18 12.16 -7.27
C PHE A 197 17.64 10.72 -7.31
N PHE A 198 17.29 10.21 -6.11
CA PHE A 198 16.56 8.96 -5.94
C PHE A 198 15.06 9.20 -5.91
N TRP A 199 14.33 8.26 -6.49
CA TRP A 199 12.88 8.19 -6.44
C TRP A 199 12.43 6.73 -6.42
N SER A 200 11.32 6.43 -5.72
CA SER A 200 10.64 5.12 -5.79
C SER A 200 9.16 5.35 -6.05
N GLY A 201 8.65 4.71 -7.08
CA GLY A 201 7.25 4.84 -7.48
C GLY A 201 6.88 3.96 -8.66
N GLY A 202 5.63 4.08 -9.10
CA GLY A 202 5.13 3.35 -10.28
C GLY A 202 5.80 3.80 -11.58
N VAL A 203 5.86 2.91 -12.55
CA VAL A 203 6.43 3.17 -13.89
C VAL A 203 5.30 3.18 -14.92
N PRO A 204 5.16 4.27 -15.73
CA PRO A 204 5.91 5.52 -15.66
C PRO A 204 5.45 6.43 -14.51
N THR A 205 6.39 7.14 -13.88
CA THR A 205 6.09 8.24 -12.94
C THR A 205 5.87 9.54 -13.72
N GLY A 206 4.73 10.21 -13.51
CA GLY A 206 4.36 11.42 -14.25
C GLY A 206 5.40 12.52 -14.17
N GLY A 207 5.87 12.89 -12.97
CA GLY A 207 6.87 13.95 -12.79
C GLY A 207 8.21 13.63 -13.47
N ILE A 208 8.66 12.37 -13.50
CA ILE A 208 9.88 11.99 -14.23
C ILE A 208 9.68 12.04 -15.74
N ARG A 209 8.48 11.72 -16.23
CA ARG A 209 8.16 11.88 -17.66
C ARG A 209 8.18 13.36 -18.05
N ASP A 210 7.52 14.21 -17.26
CA ASP A 210 7.47 15.66 -17.51
C ASP A 210 8.90 16.29 -17.47
N LEU A 211 9.75 15.79 -16.56
CA LEU A 211 11.18 16.13 -16.55
C LEU A 211 11.87 15.69 -17.85
N ALA A 212 11.68 14.43 -18.26
CA ALA A 212 12.34 13.85 -19.43
C ALA A 212 11.95 14.52 -20.75
N ASP A 213 10.74 15.08 -20.83
CA ASP A 213 10.25 15.83 -22.00
C ASP A 213 10.98 17.18 -22.16
N GLU A 214 11.48 17.77 -21.08
CA GLU A 214 12.17 19.07 -21.10
C GLU A 214 13.70 18.94 -20.97
N LEU A 215 14.19 17.96 -20.22
CA LEU A 215 15.60 17.70 -19.95
C LEU A 215 15.93 16.25 -20.27
N PRO A 216 16.82 15.96 -21.25
CA PRO A 216 17.27 14.59 -21.49
C PRO A 216 17.90 13.97 -20.23
N ILE A 217 17.28 12.90 -19.73
CA ILE A 217 17.72 12.18 -18.53
C ILE A 217 18.27 10.80 -18.87
N ARG A 218 18.95 10.21 -17.90
CA ARG A 218 19.34 8.80 -17.82
C ARG A 218 18.92 8.27 -16.45
N LEU A 219 18.53 7.02 -16.41
CA LEU A 219 18.49 6.24 -15.17
C LEU A 219 19.79 5.46 -15.05
N LEU A 220 20.40 5.48 -13.86
CA LEU A 220 21.54 4.61 -13.58
C LEU A 220 21.05 3.16 -13.46
N ASP A 221 21.73 2.25 -14.14
CA ASP A 221 21.47 0.82 -14.02
C ASP A 221 22.02 0.31 -12.68
N LEU A 222 21.19 -0.43 -11.94
CA LEU A 222 21.51 -0.91 -10.59
C LEU A 222 21.98 -2.37 -10.57
N GLY A 223 22.12 -3.01 -11.74
CA GLY A 223 22.39 -4.46 -11.86
C GLY A 223 23.59 -4.94 -11.05
N ASP A 224 24.66 -4.14 -10.99
CA ASP A 224 25.91 -4.44 -10.29
C ASP A 224 25.80 -4.42 -8.75
N VAL A 225 24.78 -3.74 -8.18
CA VAL A 225 24.55 -3.66 -6.72
C VAL A 225 23.36 -4.48 -6.23
N LEU A 226 22.44 -4.90 -7.12
CA LEU A 226 21.20 -5.56 -6.76
C LEU A 226 21.41 -6.83 -5.93
N ASP A 227 22.37 -7.68 -6.28
CA ASP A 227 22.62 -8.91 -5.53
C ASP A 227 23.12 -8.63 -4.12
N ARG A 228 24.00 -7.64 -3.94
CA ARG A 228 24.49 -7.23 -2.60
C ARG A 228 23.36 -6.70 -1.72
N VAL A 229 22.49 -5.84 -2.30
CA VAL A 229 21.33 -5.28 -1.57
C VAL A 229 20.36 -6.39 -1.19
N ARG A 230 20.01 -7.29 -2.12
CA ARG A 230 19.04 -8.36 -1.89
C ARG A 230 19.53 -9.44 -0.94
N GLN A 231 20.82 -9.73 -0.89
CA GLN A 231 21.41 -10.63 0.11
C GLN A 231 21.21 -10.09 1.53
N ARG A 232 21.34 -8.77 1.72
CA ARG A 232 21.15 -8.12 3.02
C ARG A 232 19.68 -7.81 3.33
N PHE A 233 18.89 -7.49 2.29
CA PHE A 233 17.47 -7.12 2.40
C PHE A 233 16.62 -7.95 1.43
N PRO A 234 16.24 -9.19 1.81
CA PRO A 234 15.50 -10.11 0.94
C PRO A 234 14.09 -9.64 0.55
N VAL A 235 13.61 -8.56 1.15
CA VAL A 235 12.30 -7.96 0.83
C VAL A 235 12.27 -7.34 -0.57
N TYR A 236 13.44 -7.00 -1.14
CA TYR A 236 13.56 -6.39 -2.45
C TYR A 236 13.57 -7.43 -3.58
N SER A 237 13.08 -7.01 -4.72
CA SER A 237 13.12 -7.76 -5.98
C SER A 237 13.88 -7.00 -7.05
N VAL A 238 14.26 -7.69 -8.11
CA VAL A 238 14.75 -7.03 -9.33
C VAL A 238 13.54 -6.49 -10.08
N GLY A 239 13.59 -5.20 -10.40
CA GLY A 239 12.66 -4.52 -11.28
C GLY A 239 13.34 -4.10 -12.57
N THR A 240 12.55 -3.64 -13.54
CA THR A 240 13.05 -3.11 -14.80
C THR A 240 12.19 -1.93 -15.23
N VAL A 241 12.83 -0.82 -15.58
CA VAL A 241 12.17 0.25 -16.33
C VAL A 241 12.31 -0.11 -17.82
N PRO A 242 11.19 -0.30 -18.56
CA PRO A 242 11.24 -0.71 -19.97
C PRO A 242 11.90 0.33 -20.87
N ALA A 243 12.46 -0.13 -21.99
CA ALA A 243 12.92 0.75 -23.06
C ALA A 243 11.79 1.70 -23.51
N ASN A 244 12.18 2.87 -24.01
CA ASN A 244 11.29 3.97 -24.43
C ASN A 244 10.52 4.65 -23.28
N THR A 245 10.54 4.13 -22.06
CA THR A 245 10.07 4.88 -20.89
C THR A 245 11.01 6.06 -20.66
N TYR A 246 10.50 7.26 -20.51
CA TYR A 246 11.28 8.51 -20.35
C TYR A 246 12.32 8.76 -21.47
N GLY A 247 12.09 8.23 -22.68
CA GLY A 247 13.06 8.32 -23.78
C GLY A 247 14.35 7.51 -23.59
N LEU A 248 14.32 6.48 -22.74
CA LEU A 248 15.45 5.58 -22.51
C LEU A 248 15.73 4.71 -23.74
N PRO A 249 17.00 4.54 -24.14
CA PRO A 249 17.36 3.75 -25.34
C PRO A 249 17.22 2.23 -25.15
N GLY A 250 17.19 1.76 -23.90
CA GLY A 250 17.09 0.34 -23.54
C GLY A 250 16.45 0.15 -22.18
N PRO A 251 16.17 -1.08 -21.76
CA PRO A 251 15.70 -1.38 -20.41
C PRO A 251 16.79 -1.07 -19.39
N VAL A 252 16.39 -0.67 -18.18
CA VAL A 252 17.28 -0.36 -17.06
C VAL A 252 16.93 -1.24 -15.88
N ALA A 253 17.90 -1.99 -15.36
CA ALA A 253 17.72 -2.80 -14.17
C ALA A 253 17.62 -1.90 -12.91
N CYS A 254 16.61 -2.15 -12.12
CA CYS A 254 16.26 -1.36 -10.95
C CYS A 254 15.91 -2.24 -9.76
N LEU A 255 15.83 -1.65 -8.58
CA LEU A 255 15.29 -2.31 -7.39
C LEU A 255 13.77 -2.13 -7.37
N SER A 256 13.05 -3.19 -7.03
CA SER A 256 11.60 -3.17 -6.86
C SER A 256 11.23 -3.49 -5.42
N VAL A 257 10.23 -2.78 -4.90
CA VAL A 257 9.71 -2.94 -3.54
C VAL A 257 8.19 -2.96 -3.56
N ARG A 258 7.61 -3.91 -2.80
CA ARG A 258 6.15 -4.04 -2.67
C ARG A 258 5.58 -2.97 -1.76
N ASN A 259 4.40 -2.46 -2.13
CA ASN A 259 3.58 -1.62 -1.29
C ASN A 259 2.45 -2.43 -0.67
N VAL A 260 2.22 -2.24 0.62
CA VAL A 260 1.25 -3.01 1.41
C VAL A 260 0.27 -2.09 2.13
N LEU A 261 -0.98 -2.56 2.24
CA LEU A 261 -2.01 -1.96 3.08
C LEU A 261 -1.93 -2.59 4.46
N LEU A 262 -1.83 -1.77 5.48
CA LEU A 262 -1.48 -2.17 6.84
C LEU A 262 -2.49 -1.68 7.86
N VAL A 263 -2.65 -2.45 8.90
CA VAL A 263 -3.35 -2.16 10.15
C VAL A 263 -2.50 -2.62 11.31
N THR A 264 -2.96 -2.51 12.55
CA THR A 264 -2.31 -3.16 13.69
C THR A 264 -3.08 -4.41 14.11
N ALA A 265 -2.44 -5.30 14.85
CA ALA A 265 -3.06 -6.49 15.43
C ALA A 265 -4.22 -6.18 16.39
N ALA A 266 -4.37 -4.93 16.82
CA ALA A 266 -5.51 -4.46 17.63
C ALA A 266 -6.82 -4.34 16.83
N MET A 267 -6.78 -4.28 15.50
CA MET A 267 -7.99 -4.26 14.68
C MET A 267 -8.72 -5.58 14.81
N ASP A 268 -10.04 -5.54 15.00
CA ASP A 268 -10.82 -6.78 15.06
C ASP A 268 -10.89 -7.48 13.70
N ASP A 269 -10.95 -8.83 13.72
CA ASP A 269 -10.94 -9.67 12.53
C ASP A 269 -12.08 -9.36 11.57
N GLY A 270 -13.26 -9.03 12.09
CA GLY A 270 -14.45 -8.70 11.30
C GLY A 270 -14.25 -7.42 10.50
N THR A 271 -13.74 -6.37 11.15
CA THR A 271 -13.41 -5.09 10.51
C THR A 271 -12.31 -5.29 9.46
N ALA A 272 -11.19 -5.94 9.80
CA ALA A 272 -10.09 -6.18 8.85
C ALA A 272 -10.57 -6.96 7.62
N ARG A 273 -11.41 -7.99 7.82
CA ARG A 273 -12.03 -8.75 6.72
C ARG A 273 -12.96 -7.88 5.88
N ALA A 274 -13.81 -7.05 6.50
CA ALA A 274 -14.74 -6.19 5.78
C ALA A 274 -14.03 -5.12 4.93
N LEU A 275 -12.92 -4.54 5.44
CA LEU A 275 -12.11 -3.58 4.71
C LEU A 275 -11.51 -4.20 3.44
N ILE A 276 -10.94 -5.39 3.55
CA ILE A 276 -10.30 -6.03 2.40
C ILE A 276 -11.33 -6.56 1.40
N ASP A 277 -12.45 -7.12 1.87
CA ASP A 277 -13.54 -7.59 1.02
C ASP A 277 -14.12 -6.43 0.19
N ALA A 278 -14.43 -5.30 0.83
CA ALA A 278 -14.92 -4.10 0.17
C ALA A 278 -13.93 -3.57 -0.89
N ALA A 279 -12.63 -3.56 -0.58
CA ALA A 279 -11.59 -3.11 -1.51
C ALA A 279 -11.52 -3.98 -2.78
N PHE A 280 -11.61 -5.31 -2.64
CA PHE A 280 -11.56 -6.22 -3.79
C PHE A 280 -12.87 -6.24 -4.60
N LEU A 281 -14.03 -6.07 -3.96
CA LEU A 281 -15.30 -5.92 -4.66
C LEU A 281 -15.35 -4.70 -5.59
N ASP A 282 -14.58 -3.65 -5.28
CA ASP A 282 -14.48 -2.43 -6.07
C ASP A 282 -13.07 -2.18 -6.65
N GLN A 283 -12.28 -3.26 -6.85
CA GLN A 283 -10.94 -3.19 -7.45
C GLN A 283 -10.88 -2.33 -8.73
N PRO A 284 -11.88 -2.35 -9.65
CA PRO A 284 -11.86 -1.48 -10.83
C PRO A 284 -11.81 0.03 -10.50
N ARG A 285 -12.37 0.48 -9.39
CA ARG A 285 -12.26 1.88 -8.94
C ARG A 285 -10.84 2.21 -8.49
N LEU A 286 -10.15 1.28 -7.82
CA LEU A 286 -8.74 1.44 -7.47
C LEU A 286 -7.87 1.54 -8.72
N ALA A 287 -8.12 0.70 -9.73
CA ALA A 287 -7.42 0.73 -11.01
C ALA A 287 -7.65 2.04 -11.79
N GLN A 288 -8.84 2.63 -11.68
CA GLN A 288 -9.13 3.96 -12.26
C GLN A 288 -8.42 5.10 -11.52
N ALA A 289 -8.27 4.98 -10.19
CA ALA A 289 -7.60 5.98 -9.38
C ALA A 289 -6.08 6.05 -9.63
N SER A 290 -5.47 4.92 -9.98
CA SER A 290 -4.04 4.83 -10.31
C SER A 290 -3.73 3.66 -11.24
N PRO A 291 -2.97 3.86 -12.33
CA PRO A 291 -2.49 2.76 -13.17
C PRO A 291 -1.69 1.70 -12.38
N ALA A 292 -1.02 2.06 -11.31
CA ALA A 292 -0.30 1.13 -10.44
C ALA A 292 -1.23 0.09 -9.79
N ALA A 293 -2.50 0.44 -9.58
CA ALA A 293 -3.48 -0.43 -8.94
C ALA A 293 -4.11 -1.47 -9.89
N VAL A 294 -3.82 -1.44 -11.19
CA VAL A 294 -4.30 -2.43 -12.17
C VAL A 294 -3.82 -3.85 -11.80
N THR A 295 -2.66 -3.95 -11.14
CA THR A 295 -2.06 -5.23 -10.72
C THR A 295 -2.60 -5.76 -9.39
N ILE A 296 -3.51 -5.03 -8.72
CA ILE A 296 -4.11 -5.48 -7.45
C ILE A 296 -5.09 -6.62 -7.76
N ASP A 297 -4.73 -7.81 -7.34
CA ASP A 297 -5.60 -9.00 -7.42
C ASP A 297 -5.45 -9.88 -6.16
N SER A 298 -6.45 -10.70 -5.86
CA SER A 298 -6.51 -11.48 -4.63
C SER A 298 -5.40 -12.54 -4.50
N ARG A 299 -4.81 -13.00 -5.61
CA ARG A 299 -3.76 -14.02 -5.60
C ARG A 299 -2.40 -13.41 -5.27
N SER A 300 -2.10 -12.24 -5.87
CA SER A 300 -0.85 -11.52 -5.60
C SER A 300 -0.87 -10.78 -4.27
N ALA A 301 -2.06 -10.39 -3.80
CA ALA A 301 -2.23 -9.58 -2.58
C ALA A 301 -1.81 -10.28 -1.28
N ILE A 302 -1.71 -11.61 -1.27
CA ILE A 302 -1.20 -12.37 -0.12
C ILE A 302 0.32 -12.26 0.06
N GLY A 303 1.03 -11.70 -0.91
CA GLY A 303 2.51 -11.60 -0.94
C GLY A 303 3.06 -10.48 -0.07
N THR A 304 2.73 -10.45 1.22
CA THR A 304 3.07 -9.35 2.16
C THR A 304 4.34 -9.60 2.99
N GLN A 305 4.94 -10.79 2.88
CA GLN A 305 6.10 -11.17 3.70
C GLN A 305 7.25 -10.15 3.58
N PRO A 306 7.97 -9.84 4.69
CA PRO A 306 7.91 -10.52 6.01
C PRO A 306 6.80 -10.03 6.94
N VAL A 307 6.02 -9.00 6.57
CA VAL A 307 4.90 -8.54 7.39
C VAL A 307 3.77 -9.58 7.35
N PRO A 308 3.30 -10.08 8.51
CA PRO A 308 2.27 -11.10 8.54
C PRO A 308 0.92 -10.54 8.08
N LEU A 309 0.10 -11.40 7.46
CA LEU A 309 -1.28 -11.07 7.17
C LEU A 309 -2.11 -11.03 8.45
N HIS A 310 -3.00 -10.04 8.55
CA HIS A 310 -3.98 -9.96 9.64
C HIS A 310 -4.93 -11.16 9.60
N PRO A 311 -5.35 -11.74 10.75
CA PRO A 311 -6.24 -12.91 10.78
C PRO A 311 -7.55 -12.70 10.00
N GLY A 312 -8.15 -11.51 10.05
CA GLY A 312 -9.33 -11.16 9.26
C GLY A 312 -9.06 -11.19 7.74
N ALA A 313 -7.89 -10.68 7.30
CA ALA A 313 -7.49 -10.78 5.90
C ALA A 313 -7.25 -12.24 5.47
N LEU A 314 -6.64 -13.06 6.33
CA LEU A 314 -6.48 -14.50 6.07
C LEU A 314 -7.82 -15.21 5.91
N GLN A 315 -8.85 -14.85 6.69
CA GLN A 315 -10.21 -15.39 6.55
C GLN A 315 -10.78 -15.03 5.17
N PHE A 316 -10.63 -13.78 4.73
CA PHE A 316 -11.03 -13.35 3.38
C PHE A 316 -10.36 -14.20 2.30
N TYR A 317 -9.01 -14.29 2.29
CA TYR A 317 -8.28 -15.02 1.25
C TYR A 317 -8.56 -16.52 1.24
N ARG A 318 -8.88 -17.14 2.38
CA ARG A 318 -9.29 -18.54 2.44
C ARG A 318 -10.67 -18.73 1.79
N SER A 319 -11.64 -17.87 2.09
CA SER A 319 -12.95 -17.94 1.47
C SER A 319 -12.95 -17.63 -0.03
N ALA A 320 -12.05 -16.77 -0.51
CA ALA A 320 -11.91 -16.43 -1.92
C ALA A 320 -11.27 -17.55 -2.78
N LYS A 321 -10.65 -18.58 -2.15
CA LYS A 321 -10.11 -19.74 -2.88
C LYS A 321 -11.17 -20.80 -3.23
N ASP A 322 -12.33 -20.75 -2.59
CA ASP A 322 -13.40 -21.71 -2.76
C ASP A 322 -14.35 -21.36 -3.93
N TYR A 323 -13.99 -20.31 -4.70
CA TYR A 323 -14.63 -19.86 -5.93
C TYR A 323 -13.59 -19.87 -7.07
#